data_cca452fc47dfa91caf9b49cfb71b21ec
#
_entry.id   cca452fc47dfa91caf9b49cfb71b21ec
#
_cell.length_a   1.000
_cell.length_b   1.000
_cell.length_c   1.000
_cell.angle_alpha   90.00
_cell.angle_beta   90.00
_cell.angle_gamma   90.00
#
_symmetry.space_group_name_H-M   'P 1'
#
loop_
_entity.id
_entity.type
_entity.pdbx_description
1 polymer ?
#
loop_
_entity_poly.entity_id
_entity_poly.type
_entity_poly.pdbx_seq_one_letter_code
_entity_poly.pdbx_strand_id
1 'polypeptide(L)'
;MCSSDLGPQIVKAARVNNRVCQVGLQQRSGAHYIEAKQKYFDTEALGKITLVRTWWHGNTYHLRKAPPALATQPSNLDWARFLGPVKWREWDPQQFWNWRAYLDFGGGQVTDLFTHWIDVVHMMMGHEIPISGVAAGGVYHYKDGRTAPDTINVLLEYPQEFTATFEATLAPGIRGEGIEFCGTKGKLYIDRARYEYLPAGRGATPVEVLGPKYDMTLDHVKNFLECVKTREKPRCDVLIGHRSAQASHLGNISYVEKRRLRFDPVREEILPL
;
A
#
# COMPACT_ATOMS: atom_id res chain seq x y z
N MET A 1 -6.79 -6.67 16.10
CA MET A 1 -6.04 -5.51 16.60
C MET A 1 -5.00 -5.17 15.56
N CYS A 2 -5.05 -4.00 14.99
CA CYS A 2 -4.01 -3.55 14.08
C CYS A 2 -2.78 -3.17 14.89
N SER A 3 -1.61 -3.63 14.45
CA SER A 3 -0.33 -3.34 15.12
C SER A 3 0.16 -1.91 14.86
N SER A 4 -0.75 -0.92 14.86
CA SER A 4 -0.38 0.49 14.66
C SER A 4 0.61 1.01 15.71
N ASP A 5 0.60 0.42 16.90
CA ASP A 5 1.51 0.69 18.01
C ASP A 5 2.94 0.15 17.78
N LEU A 6 3.12 -0.85 16.92
CA LEU A 6 4.44 -1.39 16.59
C LEU A 6 5.23 -0.47 15.64
N GLY A 7 4.55 0.24 14.76
CA GLY A 7 5.21 1.13 13.79
C GLY A 7 6.09 2.19 14.46
N PRO A 8 5.56 3.01 15.40
CA PRO A 8 6.37 3.97 16.16
C PRO A 8 7.53 3.33 16.91
N GLN A 9 7.32 2.11 17.45
CA GLN A 9 8.38 1.38 18.17
C GLN A 9 9.51 0.95 17.22
N ILE A 10 9.19 0.47 16.01
CA ILE A 10 10.18 0.11 14.98
C ILE A 10 10.96 1.34 14.53
N VAL A 11 10.27 2.47 14.30
CA VAL A 11 10.90 3.74 13.95
C VAL A 11 11.87 4.17 15.06
N LYS A 12 11.39 4.17 16.32
CA LYS A 12 12.23 4.51 17.49
C LYS A 12 13.45 3.60 17.60
N ALA A 13 13.25 2.28 17.47
CA ALA A 13 14.35 1.31 17.56
C ALA A 13 15.40 1.54 16.46
N ALA A 14 15.00 1.80 15.24
CA ALA A 14 15.92 2.11 14.14
C ALA A 14 16.73 3.38 14.44
N ARG A 15 16.09 4.44 14.95
CA ARG A 15 16.75 5.72 15.26
C ARG A 15 17.71 5.61 16.43
N VAL A 16 17.26 5.07 17.57
CA VAL A 16 18.07 4.95 18.79
C VAL A 16 19.30 4.09 18.55
N ASN A 17 19.18 3.04 17.76
CA ASN A 17 20.29 2.16 17.44
C ASN A 17 21.08 2.57 16.19
N ASN A 18 20.78 3.73 15.62
CA ASN A 18 21.42 4.24 14.38
C ASN A 18 21.48 3.17 13.28
N ARG A 19 20.34 2.52 13.01
CA ARG A 19 20.23 1.47 11.97
C ARG A 19 19.60 2.02 10.70
N VAL A 20 20.16 1.63 9.55
CA VAL A 20 19.53 1.83 8.25
C VAL A 20 18.44 0.79 8.12
N CYS A 21 17.21 1.25 7.96
CA CYS A 21 16.03 0.41 7.80
C CYS A 21 15.24 0.89 6.59
N GLN A 22 15.10 0.04 5.58
CA GLN A 22 14.33 0.31 4.37
C GLN A 22 13.12 -0.61 4.30
N VAL A 23 11.96 -0.05 3.97
CA VAL A 23 10.72 -0.82 3.74
C VAL A 23 10.56 -1.13 2.26
N GLY A 24 10.00 -2.30 1.92
CA GLY A 24 9.91 -2.82 0.56
C GLY A 24 8.89 -2.14 -0.36
N LEU A 25 8.79 -0.81 -0.35
CA LEU A 25 7.93 -0.02 -1.23
C LEU A 25 8.74 0.48 -2.44
N GLN A 26 9.05 -0.45 -3.33
CA GLN A 26 10.05 -0.29 -4.39
C GLN A 26 9.70 0.73 -5.48
N GLN A 27 8.42 1.09 -5.64
CA GLN A 27 8.01 2.11 -6.63
C GLN A 27 8.72 3.44 -6.42
N ARG A 28 9.04 3.82 -5.18
CA ARG A 28 9.85 5.02 -4.87
C ARG A 28 11.23 5.03 -5.54
N SER A 29 11.71 3.89 -5.96
CA SER A 29 13.02 3.75 -6.63
C SER A 29 12.91 3.64 -8.14
N GLY A 30 11.69 3.53 -8.69
CA GLY A 30 11.49 3.46 -10.13
C GLY A 30 11.80 4.79 -10.82
N ALA A 31 12.64 4.75 -11.85
CA ALA A 31 13.12 5.95 -12.54
C ALA A 31 11.97 6.82 -13.09
N HIS A 32 10.95 6.19 -13.67
CA HIS A 32 9.80 6.90 -14.23
C HIS A 32 8.90 7.52 -13.13
N TYR A 33 8.83 6.96 -11.92
CA TYR A 33 8.15 7.58 -10.78
C TYR A 33 8.89 8.84 -10.33
N ILE A 34 10.23 8.76 -10.23
CA ILE A 34 11.07 9.90 -9.86
C ILE A 34 10.98 10.99 -10.90
N GLU A 35 11.06 10.64 -12.20
CA GLU A 35 10.94 11.57 -13.31
C GLU A 35 9.56 12.26 -13.34
N ALA A 36 8.48 11.50 -13.19
CA ALA A 36 7.11 12.03 -13.13
C ALA A 36 6.95 13.02 -11.98
N LYS A 37 7.50 12.70 -10.80
CA LYS A 37 7.49 13.62 -9.65
C LYS A 37 8.19 14.94 -10.01
N GLN A 38 9.41 14.88 -10.48
CA GLN A 38 10.20 16.08 -10.82
C GLN A 38 9.54 16.95 -11.89
N LYS A 39 8.94 16.33 -12.92
CA LYS A 39 8.34 17.06 -14.04
C LYS A 39 6.97 17.66 -13.73
N TYR A 40 6.14 16.98 -12.94
CA TYR A 40 4.71 17.34 -12.85
C TYR A 40 4.25 17.73 -11.46
N PHE A 41 4.92 17.29 -10.40
CA PHE A 41 4.56 17.63 -9.03
C PHE A 41 5.46 18.75 -8.49
N ASP A 42 6.77 18.63 -8.64
CA ASP A 42 7.71 19.64 -8.14
C ASP A 42 7.61 20.97 -8.93
N THR A 43 7.03 20.94 -10.13
CA THR A 43 6.77 22.12 -10.98
C THR A 43 5.33 22.63 -10.91
N GLU A 44 4.46 21.97 -10.15
CA GLU A 44 3.03 22.26 -10.06
C GLU A 44 2.31 22.23 -11.44
N ALA A 45 2.81 21.44 -12.39
CA ALA A 45 2.24 21.35 -13.74
C ALA A 45 0.81 20.77 -13.75
N LEU A 46 0.44 19.98 -12.73
CA LEU A 46 -0.92 19.46 -12.55
C LEU A 46 -1.89 20.48 -11.93
N GLY A 47 -1.37 21.58 -11.36
CA GLY A 47 -2.17 22.50 -10.56
C GLY A 47 -2.63 21.89 -9.24
N LYS A 48 -3.77 22.33 -8.68
CA LYS A 48 -4.33 21.75 -7.45
C LYS A 48 -4.89 20.36 -7.76
N ILE A 49 -4.33 19.34 -7.12
CA ILE A 49 -4.85 17.97 -7.19
C ILE A 49 -5.92 17.83 -6.10
N THR A 50 -7.11 17.37 -6.49
CA THR A 50 -8.26 17.22 -5.58
C THR A 50 -8.69 15.77 -5.41
N LEU A 51 -8.35 14.90 -6.37
CA LEU A 51 -8.66 13.49 -6.35
C LEU A 51 -7.46 12.68 -6.83
N VAL A 52 -7.15 11.64 -6.08
CA VAL A 52 -6.22 10.59 -6.52
C VAL A 52 -6.98 9.26 -6.52
N ARG A 53 -6.98 8.57 -7.66
CA ARG A 53 -7.58 7.25 -7.79
C ARG A 53 -6.49 6.21 -7.89
N THR A 54 -6.59 5.16 -7.11
CA THR A 54 -5.70 4.01 -7.22
C THR A 54 -6.53 2.74 -7.36
N TRP A 55 -6.02 1.75 -8.08
CA TRP A 55 -6.73 0.49 -8.24
C TRP A 55 -5.78 -0.69 -8.44
N TRP A 56 -6.30 -1.88 -8.11
CA TRP A 56 -5.66 -3.14 -8.41
C TRP A 56 -6.71 -4.22 -8.66
N HIS A 57 -6.86 -4.60 -9.92
CA HIS A 57 -7.85 -5.58 -10.36
C HIS A 57 -7.15 -6.86 -10.85
N GLY A 58 -7.84 -7.99 -10.76
CA GLY A 58 -7.38 -9.26 -11.31
C GLY A 58 -6.19 -9.89 -10.59
N ASN A 59 -5.78 -9.37 -9.44
CA ASN A 59 -4.74 -9.98 -8.62
C ASN A 59 -5.30 -11.15 -7.82
N THR A 60 -5.57 -12.23 -8.53
CA THR A 60 -6.30 -13.36 -8.00
C THR A 60 -5.43 -14.24 -7.11
N TYR A 61 -5.67 -14.18 -5.82
CA TYR A 61 -5.19 -15.18 -4.89
C TYR A 61 -6.19 -16.34 -4.79
N HIS A 62 -6.07 -17.31 -5.67
CA HIS A 62 -6.79 -18.56 -5.47
C HIS A 62 -6.23 -19.26 -4.24
N LEU A 63 -7.11 -19.75 -3.37
CA LEU A 63 -6.66 -20.62 -2.29
C LEU A 63 -6.06 -21.89 -2.91
N ARG A 64 -4.75 -22.03 -2.79
CA ARG A 64 -4.05 -23.21 -3.23
C ARG A 64 -4.18 -24.30 -2.18
N LYS A 65 -4.38 -25.53 -2.60
CA LYS A 65 -4.32 -26.66 -1.67
C LYS A 65 -2.94 -26.68 -1.00
N ALA A 66 -2.92 -26.71 0.31
CA ALA A 66 -1.66 -26.82 1.04
C ALA A 66 -0.90 -28.09 0.62
N PRO A 67 0.42 -28.02 0.45
CA PRO A 67 1.24 -29.19 0.14
C PRO A 67 1.03 -30.33 1.15
N PRO A 68 1.04 -31.61 0.73
CA PRO A 68 0.91 -32.75 1.63
C PRO A 68 1.91 -32.76 2.79
N ALA A 69 3.12 -32.22 2.57
CA ALA A 69 4.14 -32.07 3.60
C ALA A 69 3.71 -31.16 4.77
N LEU A 70 2.70 -30.33 4.60
CA LEU A 70 2.13 -29.47 5.64
C LEU A 70 0.92 -30.09 6.34
N ALA A 71 0.53 -31.34 6.04
CA ALA A 71 -0.59 -31.99 6.70
C ALA A 71 -0.40 -32.06 8.22
N THR A 72 0.84 -32.14 8.68
CA THR A 72 1.23 -31.95 10.07
C THR A 72 2.13 -30.72 10.18
N GLN A 73 2.13 -30.09 11.36
CA GLN A 73 3.04 -28.96 11.61
C GLN A 73 4.49 -29.41 11.46
N PRO A 74 5.29 -28.71 10.60
CA PRO A 74 6.73 -29.00 10.48
C PRO A 74 7.44 -28.79 11.82
N SER A 75 8.37 -29.69 12.16
CA SER A 75 9.10 -29.63 13.45
C SER A 75 9.98 -28.39 13.60
N ASN A 76 10.40 -27.78 12.50
CA ASN A 76 11.20 -26.55 12.45
C ASN A 76 10.35 -25.25 12.37
N LEU A 77 9.00 -25.37 12.46
CA LEU A 77 8.10 -24.23 12.46
C LEU A 77 7.55 -23.95 13.85
N ASP A 78 7.81 -22.75 14.36
CA ASP A 78 7.20 -22.24 15.57
C ASP A 78 5.83 -21.62 15.23
N TRP A 79 4.77 -22.44 15.32
CA TRP A 79 3.41 -22.02 15.00
C TRP A 79 2.89 -20.92 15.96
N ALA A 80 3.22 -21.00 17.23
CA ALA A 80 2.85 -19.98 18.21
C ALA A 80 3.43 -18.62 17.84
N ARG A 81 4.68 -18.59 17.44
CA ARG A 81 5.36 -17.38 17.00
C ARG A 81 4.81 -16.85 15.68
N PHE A 82 4.42 -17.73 14.75
CA PHE A 82 3.76 -17.35 13.51
C PHE A 82 2.40 -16.69 13.77
N LEU A 83 1.59 -17.25 14.69
CA LEU A 83 0.31 -16.64 15.10
C LEU A 83 0.50 -15.25 15.72
N GLY A 84 1.60 -15.02 16.43
CA GLY A 84 1.86 -13.74 17.08
C GLY A 84 0.73 -13.35 18.05
N PRO A 85 0.09 -12.18 17.86
CA PRO A 85 -0.99 -11.71 18.73
C PRO A 85 -2.37 -12.31 18.39
N VAL A 86 -2.46 -13.12 17.34
CA VAL A 86 -3.71 -13.78 16.95
C VAL A 86 -4.11 -14.81 18.02
N LYS A 87 -5.41 -14.92 18.30
CA LYS A 87 -5.91 -15.94 19.25
C LYS A 87 -5.38 -17.32 18.88
N TRP A 88 -4.84 -18.03 19.87
CA TRP A 88 -4.34 -19.38 19.70
C TRP A 88 -5.37 -20.28 19.01
N ARG A 89 -4.90 -21.09 18.07
CA ARG A 89 -5.65 -22.12 17.34
C ARG A 89 -4.71 -23.25 16.95
N GLU A 90 -5.31 -24.41 16.73
CA GLU A 90 -4.60 -25.59 16.23
C GLU A 90 -3.95 -25.31 14.87
N TRP A 91 -2.97 -26.16 14.53
CA TRP A 91 -2.30 -26.08 13.23
C TRP A 91 -3.32 -26.19 12.09
N ASP A 92 -3.30 -25.19 11.22
CA ASP A 92 -4.09 -25.17 9.98
C ASP A 92 -3.16 -24.92 8.79
N PRO A 93 -2.83 -25.96 8.00
CA PRO A 93 -1.96 -25.85 6.85
C PRO A 93 -2.53 -24.92 5.77
N GLN A 94 -3.86 -24.82 5.62
CA GLN A 94 -4.48 -23.95 4.64
C GLN A 94 -4.31 -22.49 5.03
N GLN A 95 -4.50 -22.13 6.27
CA GLN A 95 -4.30 -20.77 6.75
C GLN A 95 -2.82 -20.37 6.69
N PHE A 96 -1.92 -21.25 7.06
CA PHE A 96 -0.48 -20.99 6.94
C PHE A 96 -0.06 -20.77 5.48
N TRP A 97 -0.46 -21.67 4.57
CA TRP A 97 -0.08 -21.64 3.17
C TRP A 97 -0.68 -20.45 2.40
N ASN A 98 -1.91 -20.07 2.74
CA ASN A 98 -2.66 -19.01 2.09
C ASN A 98 -2.88 -17.79 3.03
N TRP A 99 -1.95 -17.48 3.90
CA TRP A 99 -2.08 -16.46 4.94
C TRP A 99 -2.63 -15.10 4.43
N ARG A 100 -2.35 -14.72 3.19
CA ARG A 100 -2.85 -13.49 2.56
C ARG A 100 -4.36 -13.43 2.43
N ALA A 101 -5.02 -14.56 2.37
CA ALA A 101 -6.47 -14.64 2.23
C ALA A 101 -7.22 -14.52 3.57
N TYR A 102 -6.49 -14.42 4.68
CA TYR A 102 -7.08 -14.35 6.02
C TYR A 102 -6.74 -13.03 6.70
N LEU A 103 -7.78 -12.30 7.14
CA LEU A 103 -7.64 -10.98 7.79
C LEU A 103 -6.74 -11.00 9.04
N ASP A 104 -6.71 -12.13 9.73
CA ASP A 104 -5.87 -12.32 10.91
C ASP A 104 -4.37 -12.24 10.61
N PHE A 105 -3.96 -12.56 9.36
CA PHE A 105 -2.55 -12.64 8.98
C PHE A 105 -2.14 -11.60 7.95
N GLY A 106 -2.95 -11.35 6.93
CA GLY A 106 -2.55 -10.56 5.77
C GLY A 106 -3.31 -9.26 5.55
N GLY A 107 -4.47 -9.08 6.18
CA GLY A 107 -5.31 -7.90 5.98
C GLY A 107 -5.86 -7.70 4.55
N GLY A 108 -5.65 -8.67 3.65
CA GLY A 108 -6.14 -8.65 2.27
C GLY A 108 -5.48 -7.62 1.37
N GLN A 109 -6.15 -7.24 0.27
CA GLN A 109 -5.63 -6.36 -0.76
C GLN A 109 -5.27 -4.96 -0.26
N VAL A 110 -5.94 -4.47 0.78
CA VAL A 110 -5.69 -3.14 1.34
C VAL A 110 -4.29 -3.04 1.95
N THR A 111 -3.91 -3.99 2.79
CA THR A 111 -2.59 -3.96 3.43
C THR A 111 -1.47 -4.57 2.58
N ASP A 112 -1.81 -5.39 1.59
CA ASP A 112 -0.85 -6.00 0.68
C ASP A 112 -0.55 -5.08 -0.53
N LEU A 113 -1.57 -4.55 -1.20
CA LEU A 113 -1.43 -3.84 -2.48
C LEU A 113 -1.62 -2.33 -2.36
N PHE A 114 -2.64 -1.88 -1.62
CA PHE A 114 -2.86 -0.45 -1.45
C PHE A 114 -1.68 0.24 -0.77
N THR A 115 -0.98 -0.46 0.13
CA THR A 115 0.23 0.08 0.76
C THR A 115 1.27 0.53 -0.27
N HIS A 116 1.41 -0.17 -1.39
CA HIS A 116 2.30 0.24 -2.47
C HIS A 116 1.81 1.50 -3.19
N TRP A 117 0.50 1.61 -3.44
CA TRP A 117 -0.06 2.75 -4.15
C TRP A 117 -0.18 3.99 -3.28
N ILE A 118 -0.61 3.84 -2.05
CA ILE A 118 -0.70 4.99 -1.14
C ILE A 118 0.69 5.57 -0.83
N ASP A 119 1.72 4.75 -0.82
CA ASP A 119 3.11 5.20 -0.72
C ASP A 119 3.53 6.08 -1.90
N VAL A 120 3.14 5.72 -3.13
CA VAL A 120 3.37 6.57 -4.31
C VAL A 120 2.57 7.86 -4.20
N VAL A 121 1.32 7.81 -3.74
CA VAL A 121 0.52 9.03 -3.49
C VAL A 121 1.24 9.94 -2.50
N HIS A 122 1.72 9.41 -1.38
CA HIS A 122 2.48 10.17 -0.39
C HIS A 122 3.77 10.76 -0.98
N MET A 123 4.50 9.97 -1.78
CA MET A 123 5.71 10.44 -2.47
C MET A 123 5.44 11.63 -3.39
N MET A 124 4.36 11.56 -4.17
CA MET A 124 4.00 12.57 -5.17
C MET A 124 3.41 13.82 -4.51
N MET A 125 2.51 13.65 -3.57
CA MET A 125 1.77 14.75 -2.92
C MET A 125 2.58 15.44 -1.82
N GLY A 126 3.64 14.82 -1.29
CA GLY A 126 4.39 15.33 -0.14
C GLY A 126 3.61 15.28 1.19
N HIS A 127 2.51 14.53 1.24
CA HIS A 127 1.62 14.44 2.41
C HIS A 127 1.37 12.97 2.74
N GLU A 128 1.63 12.59 3.97
CA GLU A 128 1.76 11.18 4.35
C GLU A 128 0.68 10.70 5.32
N ILE A 129 -0.19 11.59 5.84
CA ILE A 129 -1.14 11.21 6.89
C ILE A 129 -2.55 11.66 6.55
N PRO A 130 -3.48 10.72 6.34
CA PRO A 130 -4.90 11.04 6.20
C PRO A 130 -5.52 11.44 7.55
N ILE A 131 -6.61 12.20 7.51
CA ILE A 131 -7.40 12.60 8.68
C ILE A 131 -8.67 11.77 8.85
N SER A 132 -9.07 11.05 7.84
CA SER A 132 -10.18 10.11 7.92
C SER A 132 -10.09 9.01 6.87
N GLY A 133 -10.80 7.91 7.11
CA GLY A 133 -10.93 6.82 6.17
C GLY A 133 -12.25 6.09 6.29
N VAL A 134 -12.76 5.62 5.15
CA VAL A 134 -13.92 4.75 5.06
C VAL A 134 -13.67 3.65 4.03
N ALA A 135 -14.18 2.45 4.32
CA ALA A 135 -14.07 1.33 3.39
C ALA A 135 -15.36 0.50 3.36
N ALA A 136 -15.66 -0.02 2.16
CA ALA A 136 -16.74 -0.96 1.92
C ALA A 136 -16.29 -2.07 0.97
N GLY A 137 -16.80 -3.29 1.19
CA GLY A 137 -16.43 -4.45 0.41
C GLY A 137 -16.93 -5.74 1.03
N GLY A 138 -16.46 -6.87 0.51
CA GLY A 138 -16.85 -8.17 1.03
C GLY A 138 -16.24 -9.33 0.24
N VAL A 139 -16.56 -10.53 0.69
CA VAL A 139 -16.34 -11.77 -0.05
C VAL A 139 -17.57 -12.02 -0.91
N TYR A 140 -17.56 -11.53 -2.14
CA TYR A 140 -18.73 -11.57 -3.01
C TYR A 140 -18.75 -12.78 -3.93
N HIS A 141 -17.60 -13.18 -4.44
CA HIS A 141 -17.44 -14.26 -5.40
C HIS A 141 -16.77 -15.51 -4.82
N TYR A 142 -15.59 -15.36 -4.22
CA TYR A 142 -14.77 -16.50 -3.78
C TYR A 142 -15.21 -17.05 -2.43
N LYS A 143 -16.14 -18.03 -2.44
CA LYS A 143 -16.66 -18.72 -1.23
C LYS A 143 -15.76 -19.89 -0.82
N ASP A 144 -14.47 -19.68 -0.73
CA ASP A 144 -13.43 -20.70 -0.52
C ASP A 144 -12.89 -20.77 0.93
N GLY A 145 -13.57 -20.09 1.87
CA GLY A 145 -13.17 -20.04 3.28
C GLY A 145 -12.26 -18.87 3.64
N ARG A 146 -11.93 -17.98 2.68
CA ARG A 146 -11.20 -16.73 2.97
C ARG A 146 -12.00 -15.81 3.87
N THR A 147 -11.30 -14.99 4.64
CA THR A 147 -11.90 -13.93 5.45
C THR A 147 -11.56 -12.53 4.90
N ALA A 148 -10.45 -12.39 4.16
CA ALA A 148 -10.14 -11.15 3.48
C ALA A 148 -11.09 -10.92 2.28
N PRO A 149 -11.56 -9.69 2.07
CA PRO A 149 -12.49 -9.38 0.98
C PRO A 149 -11.85 -9.65 -0.39
N ASP A 150 -12.66 -10.18 -1.32
CA ASP A 150 -12.27 -10.29 -2.73
C ASP A 150 -12.55 -9.02 -3.52
N THR A 151 -13.38 -8.14 -2.98
CA THR A 151 -13.70 -6.83 -3.54
C THR A 151 -13.79 -5.81 -2.41
N ILE A 152 -13.04 -4.72 -2.52
CA ILE A 152 -13.01 -3.67 -1.50
C ILE A 152 -12.70 -2.31 -2.13
N ASN A 153 -13.35 -1.27 -1.61
CA ASN A 153 -13.09 0.12 -1.92
C ASN A 153 -12.73 0.86 -0.64
N VAL A 154 -11.69 1.68 -0.70
CA VAL A 154 -11.25 2.56 0.39
C VAL A 154 -11.27 3.99 -0.11
N LEU A 155 -11.67 4.92 0.75
CA LEU A 155 -11.52 6.35 0.54
C LEU A 155 -10.84 6.95 1.76
N LEU A 156 -9.75 7.68 1.52
CA LEU A 156 -9.01 8.45 2.52
C LEU A 156 -9.14 9.93 2.22
N GLU A 157 -9.26 10.74 3.27
CA GLU A 157 -9.27 12.21 3.18
C GLU A 157 -7.99 12.76 3.82
N TYR A 158 -7.42 13.77 3.16
CA TYR A 158 -6.21 14.44 3.60
C TYR A 158 -6.48 15.91 3.99
N PRO A 159 -5.74 16.45 4.96
CA PRO A 159 -5.94 17.83 5.42
C PRO A 159 -5.65 18.87 4.33
N GLN A 160 -4.94 18.50 3.27
CA GLN A 160 -4.62 19.36 2.11
C GLN A 160 -5.74 19.41 1.07
N GLU A 161 -6.96 19.06 1.45
CA GLU A 161 -8.16 19.10 0.61
C GLU A 161 -8.09 18.25 -0.66
N PHE A 162 -7.59 17.04 -0.52
CA PHE A 162 -7.72 16.01 -1.54
C PHE A 162 -8.18 14.68 -0.94
N THR A 163 -8.74 13.84 -1.78
CA THR A 163 -9.09 12.46 -1.42
C THR A 163 -8.27 11.47 -2.23
N ALA A 164 -7.94 10.33 -1.61
CA ALA A 164 -7.34 9.19 -2.29
C ALA A 164 -8.26 7.98 -2.17
N THR A 165 -8.52 7.30 -3.30
CA THR A 165 -9.31 6.07 -3.31
C THR A 165 -8.43 4.86 -3.63
N PHE A 166 -8.89 3.70 -3.19
CA PHE A 166 -8.39 2.41 -3.65
C PHE A 166 -9.55 1.51 -4.04
N GLU A 167 -9.54 1.04 -5.27
CA GLU A 167 -10.54 0.16 -5.84
C GLU A 167 -9.87 -1.19 -6.12
N ALA A 168 -10.28 -2.24 -5.43
CA ALA A 168 -9.68 -3.55 -5.61
C ALA A 168 -10.73 -4.65 -5.78
N THR A 169 -10.50 -5.51 -6.76
CA THR A 169 -11.23 -6.75 -6.94
C THR A 169 -10.30 -7.83 -7.46
N LEU A 170 -10.55 -9.07 -7.05
CA LEU A 170 -9.85 -10.22 -7.62
C LEU A 170 -10.36 -10.56 -9.04
N ALA A 171 -11.48 -9.97 -9.46
CA ALA A 171 -11.96 -10.08 -10.84
C ALA A 171 -11.10 -9.22 -11.79
N PRO A 172 -10.99 -9.60 -13.08
CA PRO A 172 -10.30 -8.80 -14.08
C PRO A 172 -10.94 -7.41 -14.25
N GLY A 173 -10.13 -6.41 -14.54
CA GLY A 173 -10.58 -5.06 -14.85
C GLY A 173 -9.71 -4.42 -15.94
N ILE A 174 -10.23 -3.40 -16.61
CA ILE A 174 -9.47 -2.61 -17.59
C ILE A 174 -8.33 -1.90 -16.88
N ARG A 175 -7.10 -1.96 -17.43
CA ARG A 175 -5.88 -1.47 -16.78
C ARG A 175 -5.79 -2.07 -15.38
N GLY A 176 -5.34 -3.31 -15.27
CA GLY A 176 -5.34 -4.12 -14.05
C GLY A 176 -4.85 -3.41 -12.78
N GLU A 177 -3.92 -2.44 -12.92
CA GLU A 177 -3.40 -1.64 -11.82
C GLU A 177 -3.07 -0.21 -12.27
N GLY A 178 -3.02 0.72 -11.33
CA GLY A 178 -2.56 2.08 -11.62
C GLY A 178 -2.97 3.12 -10.58
N ILE A 179 -2.45 4.33 -10.82
CA ILE A 179 -2.80 5.55 -10.10
C ILE A 179 -3.16 6.63 -11.11
N GLU A 180 -4.20 7.40 -10.85
CA GLU A 180 -4.56 8.61 -11.58
C GLU A 180 -4.60 9.79 -10.61
N PHE A 181 -3.85 10.84 -10.93
CA PHE A 181 -3.88 12.12 -10.23
C PHE A 181 -4.70 13.11 -11.06
N CYS A 182 -5.79 13.63 -10.47
CA CYS A 182 -6.70 14.57 -11.12
C CYS A 182 -6.42 15.98 -10.62
N GLY A 183 -5.74 16.77 -11.45
CA GLY A 183 -5.38 18.16 -11.15
C GLY A 183 -6.13 19.18 -12.00
N THR A 184 -6.14 20.44 -11.58
CA THR A 184 -6.86 21.54 -12.26
C THR A 184 -6.22 21.97 -13.58
N LYS A 185 -4.93 21.69 -13.80
CA LYS A 185 -4.20 22.01 -15.02
C LYS A 185 -3.87 20.78 -15.87
N GLY A 186 -4.12 19.59 -15.38
CA GLY A 186 -3.84 18.33 -16.07
C GLY A 186 -4.08 17.13 -15.19
N LYS A 187 -3.92 15.95 -15.77
CA LYS A 187 -3.99 14.68 -15.10
C LYS A 187 -2.79 13.80 -15.43
N LEU A 188 -2.40 12.97 -14.49
CA LEU A 188 -1.30 12.02 -14.66
C LEU A 188 -1.77 10.63 -14.27
N TYR A 189 -1.62 9.71 -15.19
CA TYR A 189 -1.70 8.27 -14.93
C TYR A 189 -0.30 7.71 -14.74
N ILE A 190 -0.10 6.79 -13.79
CA ILE A 190 1.16 6.07 -13.61
C ILE A 190 0.90 4.65 -13.13
N ASP A 191 1.61 3.70 -13.71
CA ASP A 191 1.66 2.29 -13.32
C ASP A 191 3.12 1.81 -13.23
N ARG A 192 3.32 0.51 -13.06
CA ARG A 192 4.68 -0.07 -12.96
C ARG A 192 5.46 -0.07 -14.26
N ALA A 193 4.80 0.19 -15.40
CA ALA A 193 5.40 0.14 -16.71
C ALA A 193 5.60 1.50 -17.36
N ARG A 194 4.82 2.52 -16.97
CA ARG A 194 4.83 3.85 -17.62
C ARG A 194 4.14 4.92 -16.80
N TYR A 195 4.26 6.16 -17.28
CA TYR A 195 3.29 7.21 -16.95
C TYR A 195 2.76 7.90 -18.20
N GLU A 196 1.58 8.50 -18.08
CA GLU A 196 0.90 9.26 -19.12
C GLU A 196 0.41 10.59 -18.53
N TYR A 197 0.91 11.71 -19.03
CA TYR A 197 0.46 13.04 -18.65
C TYR A 197 -0.45 13.61 -19.73
N LEU A 198 -1.61 14.12 -19.33
CA LEU A 198 -2.53 14.82 -20.22
C LEU A 198 -2.80 16.22 -19.66
N PRO A 199 -2.34 17.30 -20.34
CA PRO A 199 -2.69 18.66 -19.98
C PRO A 199 -4.20 18.91 -20.04
N ALA A 200 -4.71 19.84 -19.23
CA ALA A 200 -6.09 20.30 -19.37
C ALA A 200 -6.27 21.07 -20.68
N GLY A 201 -7.46 20.96 -21.28
CA GLY A 201 -7.83 21.68 -22.50
C GLY A 201 -8.29 20.77 -23.63
N ARG A 202 -9.09 21.34 -24.57
CA ARG A 202 -9.53 20.60 -25.74
C ARG A 202 -8.37 20.37 -26.71
N GLY A 203 -8.23 19.14 -27.21
CA GLY A 203 -7.19 18.78 -28.18
C GLY A 203 -5.80 18.63 -27.59
N ALA A 204 -5.65 18.62 -26.26
CA ALA A 204 -4.38 18.34 -25.62
C ALA A 204 -3.87 16.94 -26.00
N THR A 205 -2.59 16.83 -26.32
CA THR A 205 -1.95 15.57 -26.69
C THR A 205 -1.33 14.94 -25.43
N PRO A 206 -1.61 13.66 -25.15
CA PRO A 206 -0.95 12.95 -24.06
C PRO A 206 0.57 12.84 -24.29
N VAL A 207 1.33 12.93 -23.20
CA VAL A 207 2.75 12.59 -23.17
C VAL A 207 2.91 11.27 -22.42
N GLU A 208 3.29 10.22 -23.12
CA GLU A 208 3.57 8.92 -22.55
C GLU A 208 5.07 8.71 -22.41
N VAL A 209 5.50 8.20 -21.27
CA VAL A 209 6.89 7.83 -21.00
C VAL A 209 6.93 6.42 -20.43
N LEU A 210 7.65 5.54 -21.10
CA LEU A 210 7.85 4.17 -20.65
C LEU A 210 8.82 4.10 -19.47
N GLY A 211 8.49 3.29 -18.48
CA GLY A 211 9.38 2.94 -17.40
C GLY A 211 10.50 2.00 -17.85
N PRO A 212 11.44 1.69 -16.97
CA PRO A 212 12.54 0.78 -17.28
C PRO A 212 12.02 -0.64 -17.56
N LYS A 213 12.69 -1.35 -18.47
CA LYS A 213 12.37 -2.75 -18.83
C LYS A 213 12.90 -3.77 -17.81
N TYR A 214 13.28 -3.35 -16.62
CA TYR A 214 13.77 -4.20 -15.55
C TYR A 214 12.99 -3.96 -14.26
N ASP A 215 13.04 -4.92 -13.35
CA ASP A 215 12.39 -4.80 -12.06
C ASP A 215 13.02 -3.67 -11.21
N MET A 216 12.23 -2.66 -10.87
CA MET A 216 12.63 -1.52 -10.02
C MET A 216 13.07 -1.95 -8.61
N THR A 217 12.80 -3.18 -8.21
CA THR A 217 13.33 -3.78 -6.98
C THR A 217 14.85 -3.76 -6.96
N LEU A 218 15.49 -3.90 -8.13
CA LEU A 218 16.95 -3.82 -8.22
C LEU A 218 17.49 -2.45 -7.77
N ASP A 219 16.86 -1.36 -8.21
CA ASP A 219 17.27 0.00 -7.81
C ASP A 219 16.96 0.27 -6.34
N HIS A 220 15.90 -0.35 -5.84
CA HIS A 220 15.53 -0.26 -4.42
C HIS A 220 16.55 -0.95 -3.53
N VAL A 221 16.99 -2.15 -3.90
CA VAL A 221 18.04 -2.89 -3.18
C VAL A 221 19.39 -2.17 -3.28
N LYS A 222 19.76 -1.65 -4.46
CA LYS A 222 20.98 -0.84 -4.62
C LYS A 222 21.00 0.36 -3.69
N ASN A 223 19.88 1.10 -3.61
CA ASN A 223 19.74 2.22 -2.70
C ASN A 223 19.92 1.79 -1.22
N PHE A 224 19.32 0.67 -0.81
CA PHE A 224 19.54 0.14 0.53
C PHE A 224 21.01 -0.13 0.83
N LEU A 225 21.67 -0.87 -0.07
CA LEU A 225 23.10 -1.21 0.12
C LEU A 225 24.00 0.01 0.15
N GLU A 226 23.69 1.03 -0.67
CA GLU A 226 24.42 2.30 -0.63
C GLU A 226 24.20 3.04 0.68
N CYS A 227 22.95 3.14 1.15
CA CYS A 227 22.63 3.76 2.44
C CYS A 227 23.27 3.01 3.63
N VAL A 228 23.45 1.70 3.56
CA VAL A 228 24.19 0.94 4.57
C VAL A 228 25.64 1.40 4.65
N LYS A 229 26.28 1.71 3.50
CA LYS A 229 27.68 2.19 3.42
C LYS A 229 27.80 3.65 3.84
N THR A 230 26.96 4.52 3.27
CA THR A 230 27.03 5.98 3.47
C THR A 230 26.38 6.44 4.76
N ARG A 231 25.54 5.62 5.38
CA ARG A 231 24.70 5.93 6.54
C ARG A 231 23.61 6.96 6.25
N GLU A 232 23.33 7.24 4.99
CA GLU A 232 22.22 8.08 4.58
C GLU A 232 20.86 7.37 4.77
N LYS A 233 19.79 8.15 4.75
CA LYS A 233 18.42 7.61 4.82
C LYS A 233 18.04 6.97 3.49
N PRO A 234 17.51 5.74 3.47
CA PRO A 234 17.03 5.13 2.24
C PRO A 234 15.78 5.83 1.70
N ARG A 235 15.52 5.66 0.40
CA ARG A 235 14.35 6.25 -0.28
C ARG A 235 13.02 5.89 0.35
N CYS A 236 12.91 4.67 0.87
CA CYS A 236 11.78 4.25 1.68
C CYS A 236 12.25 3.97 3.11
N ASP A 237 12.61 5.03 3.81
CA ASP A 237 12.97 4.97 5.24
C ASP A 237 11.83 4.38 6.07
N VAL A 238 12.17 3.81 7.20
CA VAL A 238 11.23 3.14 8.11
C VAL A 238 10.02 4.02 8.48
N LEU A 239 10.19 5.33 8.64
CA LEU A 239 9.09 6.25 8.94
C LEU A 239 8.12 6.36 7.75
N ILE A 240 8.65 6.43 6.53
CA ILE A 240 7.83 6.45 5.30
C ILE A 240 6.99 5.17 5.20
N GLY A 241 7.62 4.01 5.41
CA GLY A 241 6.90 2.75 5.42
C GLY A 241 5.82 2.67 6.51
N HIS A 242 6.10 3.19 7.70
CA HIS A 242 5.12 3.30 8.78
C HIS A 242 3.91 4.14 8.36
N ARG A 243 4.12 5.33 7.77
CA ARG A 243 3.05 6.22 7.30
C ARG A 243 2.17 5.57 6.23
N SER A 244 2.78 4.89 5.27
CA SER A 244 2.06 4.19 4.21
C SER A 244 1.26 3.00 4.76
N ALA A 245 1.81 2.29 5.74
CA ALA A 245 1.09 1.22 6.44
C ALA A 245 -0.09 1.78 7.26
N GLN A 246 0.09 2.89 7.99
CA GLN A 246 -0.98 3.54 8.75
C GLN A 246 -2.19 3.89 7.87
N ALA A 247 -1.96 4.51 6.71
CA ALA A 247 -3.02 4.86 5.78
C ALA A 247 -3.80 3.62 5.28
N SER A 248 -3.10 2.54 4.95
CA SER A 248 -3.71 1.28 4.56
C SER A 248 -4.48 0.65 5.71
N HIS A 249 -3.93 0.63 6.91
CA HIS A 249 -4.61 0.09 8.09
C HIS A 249 -5.86 0.88 8.45
N LEU A 250 -5.86 2.20 8.28
CA LEU A 250 -7.07 3.03 8.52
C LEU A 250 -8.24 2.55 7.65
N GLY A 251 -7.98 2.27 6.36
CA GLY A 251 -8.96 1.65 5.45
C GLY A 251 -9.41 0.26 5.93
N ASN A 252 -8.47 -0.57 6.33
CA ASN A 252 -8.77 -1.94 6.76
C ASN A 252 -9.58 -1.98 8.07
N ILE A 253 -9.23 -1.15 9.05
CA ILE A 253 -9.98 -1.03 10.31
C ILE A 253 -11.40 -0.54 10.04
N SER A 254 -11.56 0.48 9.18
CA SER A 254 -12.88 0.97 8.78
C SER A 254 -13.74 -0.16 8.16
N TYR A 255 -13.15 -1.01 7.31
CA TYR A 255 -13.84 -2.15 6.75
C TYR A 255 -14.31 -3.14 7.83
N VAL A 256 -13.46 -3.44 8.80
CA VAL A 256 -13.77 -4.38 9.89
C VAL A 256 -14.82 -3.80 10.82
N GLU A 257 -14.69 -2.54 11.21
CA GLU A 257 -15.61 -1.85 12.14
C GLU A 257 -16.89 -1.35 11.46
N LYS A 258 -16.98 -1.42 10.12
CA LYS A 258 -18.16 -0.98 9.35
C LYS A 258 -18.56 0.47 9.59
N ARG A 259 -17.57 1.34 9.80
CA ARG A 259 -17.80 2.77 10.04
C ARG A 259 -16.69 3.63 9.44
N ARG A 260 -16.99 4.91 9.19
CA ARG A 260 -15.97 5.91 8.90
C ARG A 260 -15.13 6.15 10.16
N LEU A 261 -13.82 6.24 9.97
CA LEU A 261 -12.88 6.55 11.03
C LEU A 261 -12.35 7.97 10.88
N ARG A 262 -12.17 8.66 12.00
CA ARG A 262 -11.40 9.91 12.09
C ARG A 262 -10.06 9.57 12.71
N PHE A 263 -9.00 10.19 12.21
CA PHE A 263 -7.64 9.93 12.66
C PHE A 263 -6.94 11.22 13.07
N ASP A 264 -6.30 11.20 14.24
CA ASP A 264 -5.46 12.30 14.70
C ASP A 264 -4.04 12.09 14.17
N PRO A 265 -3.56 12.93 13.22
CA PRO A 265 -2.25 12.75 12.61
C PRO A 265 -1.08 13.07 13.57
N VAL A 266 -1.33 13.76 14.66
CA VAL A 266 -0.30 14.15 15.66
C VAL A 266 -0.12 13.03 16.67
N ARG A 267 -1.23 12.51 17.21
CA ARG A 267 -1.22 11.41 18.18
C ARG A 267 -1.09 10.04 17.52
N GLU A 268 -1.35 9.98 16.22
CA GLU A 268 -1.41 8.73 15.45
C GLU A 268 -2.48 7.75 15.99
N GLU A 269 -3.63 8.28 16.38
CA GLU A 269 -4.72 7.54 17.01
C GLU A 269 -6.04 7.70 16.25
N ILE A 270 -6.85 6.63 16.25
CA ILE A 270 -8.24 6.71 15.79
C ILE A 270 -9.03 7.43 16.88
N LEU A 271 -9.69 8.51 16.48
CA LEU A 271 -10.52 9.28 17.39
C LEU A 271 -11.80 8.50 17.75
N PRO A 272 -12.26 8.60 18.99
CA PRO A 272 -13.58 8.07 19.39
C PRO A 272 -14.70 8.70 18.57
N LEU A 273 -15.87 8.04 18.58
CA LEU A 273 -17.10 8.54 17.94
C LEU A 273 -17.59 9.82 18.60
#